data_922d68db7400bdefa277bec90f63c510
#
_entry.id   922d68db7400bdefa277bec90f63c510
#
_cell.length_a   1.000
_cell.length_b   1.000
_cell.length_c   1.000
_cell.angle_alpha   90.00
_cell.angle_beta   90.00
_cell.angle_gamma   90.00
#
_symmetry.space_group_name_H-M   'P 1'
#
loop_
_entity.id
_entity.type
_entity.pdbx_description
1 polymer ?
#
loop_
_entity_poly.entity_id
_entity_poly.type
_entity_poly.pdbx_seq_one_letter_code
_entity_poly.pdbx_strand_id
1 'polypeptide(L)'
;MPSDAVRTEQKPVRSDLSEWVSVRRTVLCTLAAVALVTGCGKPKQAARSMLTVQTATISDATFEPNIQAISMLESTTTVTLKPETEGRVVQVLAKEGQQVKAGQPILVLDNVQESAALDAAKAQALTDRLNAERYEFLFQNGATSAELRDQYATQAITSRDQARTAAANLGYKFVRSPIDGVIGNLDRVKLGDYIETGQNITGIVNNSNLWTLMEIPATHAEEVAIGQTVKVVSQGNPPVQGEGSVVFISPYFGTSSNSSAPNTMLVKAEFPNLTGQLKTGQFVKSAIITGSKQTLAVPVQAVMMQAEQPFVYKLIPLSRALPGIKASANVPEATKKTLEKLPPATPIVMQTKVKLGQLQNNFYPVQSGLNRADRVAVSNTSQLRSGMPVKVAPASSSQRSAPTTTKTTTTKD
;
A
#
# COMPACT_ATOMS: atom_id res chain seq x y z
N MET A 1 -38.21 22.02 -38.32
CA MET A 1 -37.92 23.27 -39.05
C MET A 1 -36.74 23.89 -38.39
N PRO A 2 -35.86 24.59 -39.14
CA PRO A 2 -34.56 24.00 -39.52
C PRO A 2 -33.39 24.80 -38.86
N SER A 3 -32.26 24.10 -38.71
CA SER A 3 -30.98 24.32 -39.39
C SER A 3 -30.31 25.68 -39.18
N ASP A 4 -29.06 25.66 -38.79
CA ASP A 4 -28.01 26.19 -39.65
C ASP A 4 -26.63 25.71 -39.20
N ALA A 5 -26.02 24.96 -40.12
CA ALA A 5 -24.63 24.52 -40.08
C ALA A 5 -23.75 25.64 -40.66
N VAL A 6 -22.76 26.13 -39.93
CA VAL A 6 -21.70 26.99 -40.49
C VAL A 6 -20.48 26.10 -40.78
N ARG A 7 -20.26 25.90 -42.06
CA ARG A 7 -19.11 25.25 -42.71
C ARG A 7 -18.08 26.36 -43.00
N THR A 8 -16.92 26.27 -42.35
CA THR A 8 -15.77 27.15 -42.67
C THR A 8 -14.81 26.37 -43.59
N GLU A 9 -14.77 26.83 -44.86
CA GLU A 9 -13.79 26.43 -45.88
C GLU A 9 -12.39 26.93 -45.53
N GLN A 10 -11.41 26.08 -45.47
CA GLN A 10 -9.98 26.43 -45.51
C GLN A 10 -9.46 26.22 -46.95
N LYS A 11 -9.06 27.32 -47.59
CA LYS A 11 -8.33 27.37 -48.85
C LYS A 11 -6.87 26.91 -48.66
N PRO A 12 -6.28 26.11 -49.58
CA PRO A 12 -4.86 25.81 -49.55
C PRO A 12 -4.03 26.93 -50.15
N VAL A 13 -3.01 27.37 -49.42
CA VAL A 13 -1.96 28.26 -49.90
C VAL A 13 -0.95 27.44 -50.72
N ARG A 14 -0.91 27.69 -52.05
CA ARG A 14 0.18 27.29 -52.93
C ARG A 14 1.34 28.25 -52.72
N SER A 15 2.51 27.77 -52.33
CA SER A 15 3.78 28.50 -52.44
C SER A 15 4.56 28.00 -53.64
N ASP A 16 4.70 28.87 -54.63
CA ASP A 16 5.61 28.75 -55.77
C ASP A 16 7.07 28.71 -55.27
N LEU A 17 7.76 27.65 -55.57
CA LEU A 17 9.20 27.47 -55.40
C LEU A 17 9.83 27.10 -56.77
N SER A 18 9.84 28.08 -57.69
CA SER A 18 10.50 27.91 -58.98
C SER A 18 11.16 29.20 -59.49
N GLU A 19 12.02 29.79 -58.68
CA GLU A 19 12.93 30.84 -59.21
C GLU A 19 14.11 31.05 -58.24
N TRP A 20 15.06 30.07 -58.21
CA TRP A 20 16.41 30.34 -57.65
C TRP A 20 17.42 29.26 -58.06
N VAL A 21 17.35 28.80 -59.29
CA VAL A 21 18.37 27.88 -59.85
C VAL A 21 18.82 28.41 -61.21
N SER A 22 19.49 29.50 -61.27
CA SER A 22 20.23 29.88 -62.54
C SER A 22 21.29 30.97 -62.39
N VAL A 23 21.97 31.12 -61.26
CA VAL A 23 23.20 31.95 -61.25
C VAL A 23 24.22 31.35 -60.31
N ARG A 24 24.90 30.28 -60.69
CA ARG A 24 26.19 29.82 -60.10
C ARG A 24 26.78 28.64 -60.84
N ARG A 25 26.80 28.75 -62.20
CA ARG A 25 27.51 27.79 -63.06
C ARG A 25 28.41 28.53 -63.98
N THR A 26 29.39 29.24 -63.50
CA THR A 26 30.54 29.70 -64.32
C THR A 26 31.49 30.51 -63.41
N VAL A 27 32.23 29.84 -62.53
CA VAL A 27 33.59 30.24 -62.03
C VAL A 27 34.01 29.15 -61.09
N LEU A 28 34.63 28.09 -61.57
CA LEU A 28 35.54 27.18 -60.84
C LEU A 28 36.09 26.07 -61.77
N CYS A 29 36.67 26.53 -62.85
CA CYS A 29 37.45 25.63 -63.72
C CYS A 29 38.82 26.24 -64.02
N THR A 30 39.58 26.65 -63.01
CA THR A 30 41.02 26.89 -63.15
C THR A 30 41.65 27.03 -61.76
N LEU A 31 41.98 25.88 -61.11
CA LEU A 31 42.97 25.81 -60.02
C LEU A 31 43.01 24.34 -59.48
N ALA A 32 43.22 23.42 -60.37
CA ALA A 32 43.45 22.00 -59.99
C ALA A 32 44.63 21.42 -60.76
N ALA A 33 45.81 21.97 -60.52
CA ALA A 33 47.06 21.30 -60.94
C ALA A 33 48.23 21.95 -60.23
N VAL A 34 48.46 21.59 -58.98
CA VAL A 34 49.78 21.54 -58.28
C VAL A 34 49.50 21.17 -56.84
N ALA A 35 49.66 19.90 -56.50
CA ALA A 35 50.10 19.37 -55.18
C ALA A 35 49.83 17.88 -55.11
N LEU A 36 50.40 17.16 -56.04
CA LEU A 36 50.66 15.70 -55.88
C LEU A 36 52.15 15.61 -55.56
N VAL A 37 52.52 15.54 -54.30
CA VAL A 37 53.68 14.80 -53.72
C VAL A 37 53.75 15.17 -52.26
N THR A 38 53.56 14.23 -51.40
CA THR A 38 54.14 13.95 -50.06
C THR A 38 53.08 13.55 -49.05
N GLY A 39 53.20 12.36 -48.57
CA GLY A 39 52.60 12.01 -47.30
C GLY A 39 51.92 10.65 -47.26
N CYS A 40 52.60 9.56 -47.63
CA CYS A 40 52.23 8.23 -47.12
C CYS A 40 52.52 8.17 -45.60
N GLY A 41 51.69 8.87 -44.82
CA GLY A 41 51.57 8.67 -43.39
C GLY A 41 50.64 7.50 -43.15
N LYS A 42 51.17 6.32 -42.76
CA LYS A 42 50.38 5.21 -42.20
C LYS A 42 49.44 5.81 -41.15
N PRO A 43 48.11 5.53 -41.25
CA PRO A 43 47.21 5.95 -40.18
C PRO A 43 47.71 5.30 -38.89
N LYS A 44 48.18 6.11 -37.94
CA LYS A 44 48.41 5.68 -36.55
C LYS A 44 47.07 5.15 -36.11
N GLN A 45 46.93 3.82 -36.04
CA GLN A 45 45.81 3.19 -35.38
C GLN A 45 45.72 3.79 -33.98
N ALA A 46 44.76 4.71 -33.77
CA ALA A 46 44.44 5.25 -32.46
C ALA A 46 44.25 4.05 -31.55
N ALA A 47 45.14 3.92 -30.57
CA ALA A 47 44.98 2.89 -29.58
C ALA A 47 43.57 3.03 -29.01
N ARG A 48 42.69 2.05 -29.33
CA ARG A 48 41.31 2.04 -28.79
C ARG A 48 41.43 2.15 -27.28
N SER A 49 41.10 3.30 -26.72
CA SER A 49 41.08 3.52 -25.28
C SER A 49 40.17 2.45 -24.67
N MET A 50 40.70 1.69 -23.73
CA MET A 50 39.88 0.69 -23.02
C MET A 50 38.71 1.41 -22.36
N LEU A 51 37.51 0.92 -22.59
CA LEU A 51 36.29 1.46 -22.00
C LEU A 51 36.37 1.33 -20.48
N THR A 52 36.17 2.43 -19.77
CA THR A 52 36.18 2.43 -18.30
C THR A 52 34.79 2.05 -17.80
N VAL A 53 34.70 1.04 -16.93
CA VAL A 53 33.44 0.56 -16.35
C VAL A 53 33.50 0.57 -14.83
N GLN A 54 32.38 0.91 -14.21
CA GLN A 54 32.17 0.67 -12.79
C GLN A 54 31.71 -0.78 -12.59
N THR A 55 32.07 -1.36 -11.45
CA THR A 55 31.73 -2.74 -11.15
C THR A 55 31.08 -2.87 -9.79
N ALA A 56 30.12 -3.77 -9.66
CA ALA A 56 29.56 -4.23 -8.39
C ALA A 56 29.99 -5.67 -8.14
N THR A 57 30.22 -5.99 -6.88
CA THR A 57 30.50 -7.36 -6.44
C THR A 57 29.20 -8.02 -6.02
N ILE A 58 28.95 -9.23 -6.50
CA ILE A 58 27.77 -10.02 -6.14
C ILE A 58 27.94 -10.50 -4.70
N SER A 59 27.00 -10.14 -3.86
CA SER A 59 26.92 -10.52 -2.44
C SER A 59 25.53 -11.02 -2.11
N ASP A 60 25.38 -11.65 -0.95
CA ASP A 60 24.07 -12.04 -0.46
C ASP A 60 23.28 -10.81 -0.02
N ALA A 61 22.00 -10.84 -0.29
CA ALA A 61 21.02 -9.91 0.25
C ALA A 61 19.76 -10.70 0.68
N THR A 62 19.06 -10.13 1.63
CA THR A 62 17.77 -10.66 2.06
C THR A 62 16.66 -10.15 1.15
N PHE A 63 15.91 -11.07 0.60
CA PHE A 63 14.72 -10.79 -0.21
C PHE A 63 13.49 -11.28 0.55
N GLU A 64 12.42 -10.51 0.46
CA GLU A 64 11.12 -10.85 1.03
C GLU A 64 10.17 -11.21 -0.11
N PRO A 65 10.03 -12.52 -0.48
CA PRO A 65 8.98 -12.91 -1.39
C PRO A 65 7.64 -12.40 -0.88
N ASN A 66 6.83 -11.83 -1.76
CA ASN A 66 5.56 -11.25 -1.37
C ASN A 66 4.50 -11.47 -2.43
N ILE A 67 3.25 -11.56 -1.97
CA ILE A 67 2.07 -11.58 -2.80
C ILE A 67 1.45 -10.20 -2.75
N GLN A 68 1.34 -9.53 -3.91
CA GLN A 68 0.77 -8.20 -4.02
C GLN A 68 -0.69 -8.28 -4.43
N ALA A 69 -1.52 -7.47 -3.76
CA ALA A 69 -2.92 -7.30 -4.09
C ALA A 69 -3.33 -5.83 -3.95
N ILE A 70 -4.31 -5.41 -4.75
CA ILE A 70 -5.05 -4.18 -4.48
C ILE A 70 -6.16 -4.57 -3.53
N SER A 71 -6.27 -3.88 -2.41
CA SER A 71 -7.20 -4.20 -1.35
C SER A 71 -7.96 -2.97 -0.88
N MET A 72 -9.14 -3.18 -0.32
CA MET A 72 -9.92 -2.13 0.30
C MET A 72 -9.70 -2.15 1.81
N LEU A 73 -9.59 -0.97 2.39
CA LEU A 73 -9.53 -0.80 3.84
C LEU A 73 -10.92 -0.79 4.43
N GLU A 74 -11.08 -1.48 5.55
CA GLU A 74 -12.31 -1.52 6.33
C GLU A 74 -11.97 -1.28 7.81
N SER A 75 -12.79 -0.49 8.50
CA SER A 75 -12.63 -0.32 9.94
C SER A 75 -12.96 -1.61 10.67
N THR A 76 -12.18 -1.95 11.69
CA THR A 76 -12.49 -3.08 12.57
C THR A 76 -13.76 -2.85 13.39
N THR A 77 -14.14 -1.59 13.60
CA THR A 77 -15.29 -1.19 14.42
C THR A 77 -16.11 -0.11 13.72
N THR A 78 -17.18 -0.53 13.07
CA THR A 78 -18.13 0.37 12.41
C THR A 78 -19.54 0.00 12.85
N VAL A 79 -20.35 0.98 13.23
CA VAL A 79 -21.74 0.79 13.65
C VAL A 79 -22.64 1.76 12.90
N THR A 80 -23.75 1.25 12.38
CA THR A 80 -24.84 2.09 11.89
C THR A 80 -25.74 2.48 13.05
N LEU A 81 -25.82 3.77 13.33
CA LEU A 81 -26.67 4.30 14.39
C LEU A 81 -28.14 4.24 14.01
N LYS A 82 -28.94 3.59 14.85
CA LYS A 82 -30.39 3.44 14.67
C LYS A 82 -31.06 3.81 15.99
N PRO A 83 -32.23 4.51 15.96
CA PRO A 83 -32.99 4.80 17.16
C PRO A 83 -33.71 3.54 17.65
N GLU A 84 -33.80 3.38 18.97
CA GLU A 84 -34.55 2.29 19.62
C GLU A 84 -36.06 2.60 19.75
N THR A 85 -36.41 3.89 19.61
CA THR A 85 -37.80 4.37 19.64
C THR A 85 -38.02 5.46 18.60
N GLU A 86 -39.23 5.62 18.16
CA GLU A 86 -39.61 6.67 17.22
C GLU A 86 -39.85 8.01 17.93
N GLY A 87 -39.83 9.09 17.16
CA GLY A 87 -40.15 10.43 17.70
C GLY A 87 -39.66 11.56 16.81
N ARG A 88 -40.08 12.78 17.15
CA ARG A 88 -39.62 13.99 16.48
C ARG A 88 -38.26 14.41 17.05
N VAL A 89 -37.35 14.80 16.19
CA VAL A 89 -36.04 15.34 16.56
C VAL A 89 -36.22 16.75 17.13
N VAL A 90 -35.92 16.94 18.41
CA VAL A 90 -35.96 18.25 19.06
C VAL A 90 -34.57 18.88 19.22
N GLN A 91 -33.50 18.08 19.10
CA GLN A 91 -32.15 18.58 19.18
C GLN A 91 -31.17 17.66 18.46
N VAL A 92 -30.19 18.27 17.72
CA VAL A 92 -29.04 17.60 17.13
C VAL A 92 -27.81 18.12 17.87
N LEU A 93 -27.14 17.24 18.62
CA LEU A 93 -26.06 17.61 19.54
C LEU A 93 -24.67 17.44 18.90
N ALA A 94 -24.57 16.66 17.85
CA ALA A 94 -23.30 16.35 17.21
C ALA A 94 -23.31 16.77 15.74
N LYS A 95 -22.12 17.03 15.20
CA LYS A 95 -21.90 17.42 13.81
C LYS A 95 -21.27 16.29 13.00
N GLU A 96 -21.45 16.34 11.70
CA GLU A 96 -20.73 15.46 10.76
C GLU A 96 -19.22 15.59 10.91
N GLY A 97 -18.51 14.47 10.87
CA GLY A 97 -17.06 14.44 11.05
C GLY A 97 -16.58 14.67 12.49
N GLN A 98 -17.51 14.88 13.45
CA GLN A 98 -17.15 15.05 14.85
C GLN A 98 -16.75 13.73 15.49
N GLN A 99 -15.69 13.76 16.29
CA GLN A 99 -15.30 12.64 17.13
C GLN A 99 -16.25 12.56 18.35
N VAL A 100 -16.78 11.38 18.62
CA VAL A 100 -17.69 11.07 19.72
C VAL A 100 -17.20 9.90 20.54
N LYS A 101 -17.63 9.86 21.81
CA LYS A 101 -17.35 8.75 22.73
C LYS A 101 -18.57 7.85 22.87
N ALA A 102 -18.34 6.61 23.24
CA ALA A 102 -19.41 5.69 23.62
C ALA A 102 -20.29 6.31 24.72
N GLY A 103 -21.63 6.20 24.57
CA GLY A 103 -22.62 6.80 25.46
C GLY A 103 -22.91 8.27 25.18
N GLN A 104 -22.15 8.99 24.36
CA GLN A 104 -22.39 10.39 24.03
C GLN A 104 -23.69 10.56 23.24
N PRO A 105 -24.62 11.44 23.64
CA PRO A 105 -25.83 11.69 22.89
C PRO A 105 -25.54 12.46 21.61
N ILE A 106 -26.17 12.01 20.52
CA ILE A 106 -26.03 12.58 19.17
C ILE A 106 -27.29 13.33 18.78
N LEU A 107 -28.43 12.73 19.05
CA LEU A 107 -29.78 13.30 18.82
C LEU A 107 -30.61 13.18 20.07
N VAL A 108 -31.54 14.12 20.22
CA VAL A 108 -32.60 14.07 21.26
C VAL A 108 -33.94 14.09 20.56
N LEU A 109 -34.77 13.11 20.87
CA LEU A 109 -36.16 13.04 20.46
C LEU A 109 -37.04 13.75 21.45
N ASP A 110 -38.25 14.12 21.06
CA ASP A 110 -39.25 14.66 21.95
C ASP A 110 -39.46 13.71 23.14
N ASN A 111 -39.19 14.19 24.33
CA ASN A 111 -39.13 13.41 25.56
C ASN A 111 -39.92 14.02 26.71
N VAL A 112 -40.75 15.02 26.42
CA VAL A 112 -41.50 15.74 27.45
C VAL A 112 -42.40 14.79 28.24
N GLN A 113 -43.10 13.89 27.56
CA GLN A 113 -44.00 12.92 28.18
C GLN A 113 -43.24 11.90 29.05
N GLU A 114 -42.14 11.35 28.51
CA GLU A 114 -41.32 10.35 29.22
C GLU A 114 -40.62 10.96 30.44
N SER A 115 -40.18 12.21 30.34
CA SER A 115 -39.58 12.93 31.47
C SER A 115 -40.63 13.12 32.62
N ALA A 116 -41.86 13.58 32.30
CA ALA A 116 -42.91 13.73 33.28
C ALA A 116 -43.32 12.37 33.90
N ALA A 117 -43.39 11.31 33.09
CA ALA A 117 -43.68 9.96 33.57
C ALA A 117 -42.61 9.42 34.51
N LEU A 118 -41.32 9.68 34.21
CA LEU A 118 -40.22 9.32 35.11
C LEU A 118 -40.31 10.08 36.44
N ASP A 119 -40.57 11.36 36.41
CA ASP A 119 -40.65 12.17 37.64
C ASP A 119 -41.84 11.73 38.55
N ALA A 120 -43.00 11.40 37.95
CA ALA A 120 -44.12 10.83 38.68
C ALA A 120 -43.79 9.45 39.28
N ALA A 121 -43.14 8.56 38.49
CA ALA A 121 -42.74 7.24 38.97
C ALA A 121 -41.69 7.31 40.10
N LYS A 122 -40.75 8.26 40.04
CA LYS A 122 -39.77 8.50 41.11
C LYS A 122 -40.41 9.00 42.38
N ALA A 123 -41.40 9.91 42.28
CA ALA A 123 -42.12 10.40 43.43
C ALA A 123 -42.90 9.28 44.14
N GLN A 124 -43.56 8.41 43.36
CA GLN A 124 -44.27 7.24 43.90
C GLN A 124 -43.29 6.27 44.58
N ALA A 125 -42.19 5.93 43.90
CA ALA A 125 -41.14 5.04 44.47
C ALA A 125 -40.54 5.57 45.76
N LEU A 126 -40.34 6.89 45.85
CA LEU A 126 -39.88 7.52 47.11
C LEU A 126 -40.91 7.35 48.23
N THR A 127 -42.19 7.63 47.95
CA THR A 127 -43.28 7.50 48.95
C THR A 127 -43.40 6.05 49.43
N ASP A 128 -43.40 5.08 48.52
CA ASP A 128 -43.54 3.67 48.86
C ASP A 128 -42.31 3.16 49.63
N ARG A 129 -41.12 3.63 49.31
CA ARG A 129 -39.91 3.33 50.05
C ARG A 129 -40.01 3.84 51.48
N LEU A 130 -40.41 5.09 51.70
CA LEU A 130 -40.57 5.67 53.03
C LEU A 130 -41.65 4.92 53.85
N ASN A 131 -42.72 4.45 53.20
CA ASN A 131 -43.72 3.63 53.86
C ASN A 131 -43.13 2.25 54.22
N ALA A 132 -42.41 1.59 53.34
CA ALA A 132 -41.75 0.32 53.64
C ALA A 132 -40.76 0.44 54.82
N GLU A 133 -39.94 1.49 54.88
CA GLU A 133 -39.03 1.79 55.98
C GLU A 133 -39.79 2.01 57.29
N ARG A 134 -40.95 2.74 57.26
CA ARG A 134 -41.80 2.99 58.41
C ARG A 134 -42.44 1.71 58.96
N TYR A 135 -43.01 0.86 58.05
CA TYR A 135 -43.63 -0.39 58.45
C TYR A 135 -42.62 -1.46 58.89
N GLU A 136 -41.44 -1.46 58.38
CA GLU A 136 -40.33 -2.26 58.89
C GLU A 136 -39.96 -1.87 60.31
N PHE A 137 -39.86 -0.54 60.61
CA PHE A 137 -39.61 -0.03 61.98
C PHE A 137 -40.74 -0.41 62.92
N LEU A 138 -42.01 -0.27 62.50
CA LEU A 138 -43.18 -0.62 63.34
C LEU A 138 -43.22 -2.11 63.66
N PHE A 139 -42.84 -2.97 62.66
CA PHE A 139 -42.78 -4.41 62.85
C PHE A 139 -41.68 -4.81 63.85
N GLN A 140 -40.50 -4.25 63.74
CA GLN A 140 -39.41 -4.46 64.72
C GLN A 140 -39.76 -4.10 66.10
N ASN A 141 -40.69 -3.13 66.34
CA ASN A 141 -41.20 -2.70 67.63
C ASN A 141 -42.50 -3.40 67.97
N GLY A 142 -42.95 -4.42 67.28
CA GLY A 142 -44.15 -5.21 67.56
C GLY A 142 -45.48 -4.41 67.33
N ALA A 143 -45.48 -3.28 66.63
CA ALA A 143 -46.63 -2.38 66.43
C ALA A 143 -47.38 -2.66 65.09
N THR A 144 -47.00 -3.63 64.31
CA THR A 144 -47.70 -4.02 63.05
C THR A 144 -47.48 -5.52 62.75
N SER A 145 -48.30 -6.08 61.82
CA SER A 145 -48.18 -7.48 61.42
C SER A 145 -47.07 -7.66 60.37
N ALA A 146 -46.51 -8.89 60.23
CA ALA A 146 -45.60 -9.24 59.21
C ALA A 146 -46.20 -9.07 57.80
N GLU A 147 -47.51 -9.36 57.67
CA GLU A 147 -48.25 -9.19 56.40
C GLU A 147 -48.23 -7.76 55.90
N LEU A 148 -48.49 -6.77 56.74
CA LEU A 148 -48.45 -5.36 56.38
C LEU A 148 -47.03 -4.90 56.02
N ARG A 149 -46.03 -5.34 56.80
CA ARG A 149 -44.62 -5.06 56.49
C ARG A 149 -44.29 -5.61 55.10
N ASP A 150 -44.61 -6.87 54.80
CA ASP A 150 -44.33 -7.51 53.53
C ASP A 150 -45.10 -6.87 52.34
N GLN A 151 -46.34 -6.42 52.60
CA GLN A 151 -47.13 -5.68 51.64
C GLN A 151 -46.44 -4.38 51.21
N TYR A 152 -46.00 -3.55 52.17
CA TYR A 152 -45.32 -2.29 51.88
C TYR A 152 -43.92 -2.50 51.31
N ALA A 153 -43.22 -3.55 51.71
CA ALA A 153 -41.94 -3.92 51.10
C ALA A 153 -42.13 -4.31 49.63
N THR A 154 -43.15 -5.10 49.31
CA THR A 154 -43.48 -5.50 47.93
C THR A 154 -43.87 -4.27 47.09
N GLN A 155 -44.70 -3.38 47.66
CA GLN A 155 -45.12 -2.13 46.99
C GLN A 155 -43.91 -1.26 46.63
N ALA A 156 -42.94 -1.11 47.57
CA ALA A 156 -41.71 -0.35 47.32
C ALA A 156 -40.83 -0.95 46.21
N ILE A 157 -40.76 -2.28 46.12
CA ILE A 157 -40.06 -2.97 45.05
C ILE A 157 -40.76 -2.69 43.70
N THR A 158 -42.09 -2.83 43.65
CA THR A 158 -42.89 -2.61 42.42
C THR A 158 -42.74 -1.19 41.89
N SER A 159 -42.90 -0.17 42.75
CA SER A 159 -42.79 1.25 42.34
C SER A 159 -41.36 1.64 41.95
N ARG A 160 -40.34 1.06 42.61
CA ARG A 160 -38.94 1.23 42.20
C ARG A 160 -38.72 0.69 40.80
N ASP A 161 -39.25 -0.49 40.49
CA ASP A 161 -39.03 -1.12 39.20
C ASP A 161 -39.84 -0.41 38.08
N GLN A 162 -41.01 0.18 38.43
CA GLN A 162 -41.74 1.09 37.54
C GLN A 162 -40.93 2.36 37.23
N ALA A 163 -40.25 2.96 38.22
CA ALA A 163 -39.39 4.10 38.00
C ALA A 163 -38.20 3.77 37.13
N ARG A 164 -37.62 2.54 37.23
CA ARG A 164 -36.57 2.04 36.33
C ARG A 164 -37.06 1.90 34.91
N THR A 165 -38.26 1.36 34.69
CA THR A 165 -38.88 1.25 33.37
C THR A 165 -39.10 2.62 32.74
N ALA A 166 -39.64 3.58 33.48
CA ALA A 166 -39.80 4.95 33.01
C ALA A 166 -38.45 5.63 32.67
N ALA A 167 -37.39 5.34 33.44
CA ALA A 167 -36.05 5.84 33.18
C ALA A 167 -35.46 5.25 31.90
N ALA A 168 -35.70 3.96 31.61
CA ALA A 168 -35.29 3.33 30.38
C ALA A 168 -36.00 3.92 29.14
N ASN A 169 -37.33 4.13 29.26
CA ASN A 169 -38.11 4.75 28.19
C ASN A 169 -37.64 6.17 27.88
N LEU A 170 -37.32 6.97 28.87
CA LEU A 170 -36.70 8.27 28.69
C LEU A 170 -35.31 8.14 28.07
N GLY A 171 -34.55 7.12 28.49
CA GLY A 171 -33.22 6.84 27.96
C GLY A 171 -33.20 6.61 26.46
N TYR A 172 -34.21 5.91 25.89
CA TYR A 172 -34.38 5.65 24.48
C TYR A 172 -34.63 6.89 23.62
N LYS A 173 -35.11 8.00 24.26
CA LYS A 173 -35.28 9.28 23.56
C LYS A 173 -33.95 10.01 23.30
N PHE A 174 -32.85 9.56 23.90
CA PHE A 174 -31.50 10.04 23.62
C PHE A 174 -30.77 9.03 22.74
N VAL A 175 -30.65 9.32 21.46
CA VAL A 175 -29.89 8.47 20.52
C VAL A 175 -28.41 8.70 20.78
N ARG A 176 -27.72 7.67 21.32
CA ARG A 176 -26.32 7.74 21.77
C ARG A 176 -25.41 6.92 20.89
N SER A 177 -24.14 7.35 20.80
CA SER A 177 -23.11 6.53 20.16
C SER A 177 -22.84 5.25 20.97
N PRO A 178 -22.90 4.07 20.37
CA PRO A 178 -22.54 2.83 21.05
C PRO A 178 -21.02 2.61 21.16
N ILE A 179 -20.21 3.31 20.34
CA ILE A 179 -18.76 3.16 20.25
C ILE A 179 -18.07 4.53 20.23
N ASP A 180 -16.75 4.52 20.50
CA ASP A 180 -15.88 5.65 20.19
C ASP A 180 -15.62 5.70 18.69
N GLY A 181 -15.73 6.88 18.07
CA GLY A 181 -15.49 6.99 16.63
C GLY A 181 -15.82 8.37 16.06
N VAL A 182 -15.85 8.45 14.76
CA VAL A 182 -16.19 9.67 14.02
C VAL A 182 -17.56 9.49 13.36
N ILE A 183 -18.42 10.48 13.51
CA ILE A 183 -19.76 10.51 12.90
C ILE A 183 -19.61 10.68 11.39
N GLY A 184 -20.33 9.87 10.65
CA GLY A 184 -20.48 10.02 9.20
C GLY A 184 -21.44 11.15 8.82
N ASN A 185 -22.14 10.97 7.69
CA ASN A 185 -23.09 11.95 7.17
C ASN A 185 -24.40 11.93 8.00
N LEU A 186 -24.85 13.10 8.47
CA LEU A 186 -26.10 13.35 9.18
C LEU A 186 -27.18 14.07 8.34
N ASP A 187 -26.95 14.30 7.04
CA ASP A 187 -27.85 15.09 6.19
C ASP A 187 -29.28 14.59 6.14
N ARG A 188 -29.52 13.34 6.49
CA ARG A 188 -30.81 12.68 6.46
C ARG A 188 -31.68 12.98 7.68
N VAL A 189 -31.12 13.65 8.70
CA VAL A 189 -31.85 13.93 9.95
C VAL A 189 -31.67 15.39 10.33
N LYS A 190 -32.76 16.13 10.36
CA LYS A 190 -32.81 17.55 10.68
C LYS A 190 -33.69 17.81 11.91
N LEU A 191 -33.48 18.96 12.49
CA LEU A 191 -34.35 19.43 13.57
C LEU A 191 -35.81 19.49 13.08
N GLY A 192 -36.73 18.87 13.81
CA GLY A 192 -38.16 18.80 13.50
C GLY A 192 -38.57 17.57 12.70
N ASP A 193 -37.61 16.80 12.11
CA ASP A 193 -37.92 15.56 11.41
C ASP A 193 -38.50 14.51 12.36
N TYR A 194 -39.38 13.66 11.84
CA TYR A 194 -39.85 12.47 12.54
C TYR A 194 -39.03 11.27 12.08
N ILE A 195 -38.45 10.54 13.03
CA ILE A 195 -37.67 9.34 12.76
C ILE A 195 -38.37 8.11 13.36
N GLU A 196 -38.27 7.00 12.60
CA GLU A 196 -38.88 5.72 12.95
C GLU A 196 -37.88 4.81 13.67
N THR A 197 -38.42 3.90 14.49
CA THR A 197 -37.63 2.87 15.15
C THR A 197 -36.83 2.05 14.13
N GLY A 198 -35.50 1.92 14.33
CA GLY A 198 -34.61 1.15 13.45
C GLY A 198 -34.19 1.87 12.17
N GLN A 199 -34.65 3.11 11.92
CA GLN A 199 -34.22 3.91 10.77
C GLN A 199 -32.71 4.20 10.83
N ASN A 200 -32.02 4.10 9.69
CA ASN A 200 -30.61 4.43 9.61
C ASN A 200 -30.38 5.95 9.72
N ILE A 201 -29.73 6.38 10.77
CA ILE A 201 -29.40 7.81 11.03
C ILE A 201 -28.05 8.15 10.39
N THR A 202 -26.99 7.50 10.82
CA THR A 202 -25.61 7.72 10.36
C THR A 202 -24.73 6.50 10.66
N GLY A 203 -23.57 6.44 10.05
CA GLY A 203 -22.52 5.51 10.45
C GLY A 203 -21.57 6.15 11.46
N ILE A 204 -21.11 5.40 12.43
CA ILE A 204 -20.02 5.80 13.31
C ILE A 204 -18.86 4.86 13.06
N VAL A 205 -17.71 5.43 12.69
CA VAL A 205 -16.54 4.68 12.23
C VAL A 205 -15.35 4.97 13.14
N ASN A 206 -14.73 3.91 13.63
CA ASN A 206 -13.48 4.01 14.37
C ASN A 206 -12.32 3.52 13.50
N ASN A 207 -11.55 4.45 12.94
CA ASN A 207 -10.41 4.13 12.07
C ASN A 207 -9.09 3.93 12.83
N SER A 208 -9.09 3.69 14.14
CA SER A 208 -7.85 3.43 14.89
C SER A 208 -7.17 2.15 14.47
N ASN A 209 -7.95 1.11 14.21
CA ASN A 209 -7.49 -0.14 13.61
C ASN A 209 -8.26 -0.40 12.32
N LEU A 210 -7.55 -0.85 11.31
CA LEU A 210 -8.12 -1.14 10.01
C LEU A 210 -7.80 -2.57 9.58
N TRP A 211 -8.73 -3.19 8.88
CA TRP A 211 -8.49 -4.39 8.10
C TRP A 211 -8.18 -4.02 6.65
N THR A 212 -7.26 -4.74 6.05
CA THR A 212 -7.13 -4.79 4.61
C THR A 212 -7.72 -6.10 4.10
N LEU A 213 -8.66 -6.02 3.17
CA LEU A 213 -9.33 -7.16 2.56
C LEU A 213 -8.66 -7.46 1.22
N MET A 214 -7.94 -8.56 1.16
CA MET A 214 -7.15 -8.99 -0.01
C MET A 214 -7.79 -10.21 -0.65
N GLU A 215 -7.97 -10.18 -1.96
CA GLU A 215 -8.37 -11.33 -2.75
C GLU A 215 -7.11 -11.98 -3.34
N ILE A 216 -6.77 -13.15 -2.84
CA ILE A 216 -5.56 -13.88 -3.23
C ILE A 216 -5.95 -15.00 -4.19
N PRO A 217 -5.33 -15.10 -5.38
CA PRO A 217 -5.56 -16.21 -6.31
C PRO A 217 -5.25 -17.57 -5.66
N ALA A 218 -6.01 -18.60 -6.02
CA ALA A 218 -5.84 -19.96 -5.48
C ALA A 218 -4.43 -20.53 -5.69
N THR A 219 -3.72 -20.08 -6.72
CA THR A 219 -2.33 -20.48 -7.01
C THR A 219 -1.34 -20.10 -5.93
N HIS A 220 -1.67 -19.12 -5.09
CA HIS A 220 -0.84 -18.62 -3.98
C HIS A 220 -1.47 -18.90 -2.61
N ALA A 221 -2.59 -19.60 -2.56
CA ALA A 221 -3.32 -19.83 -1.30
C ALA A 221 -2.50 -20.59 -0.27
N GLU A 222 -1.70 -21.56 -0.70
CA GLU A 222 -0.85 -22.38 0.17
C GLU A 222 0.34 -21.61 0.76
N GLU A 223 0.70 -20.46 0.16
CA GLU A 223 1.81 -19.61 0.63
C GLU A 223 1.39 -18.67 1.76
N VAL A 224 0.07 -18.53 2.00
CA VAL A 224 -0.48 -17.57 2.97
C VAL A 224 -0.79 -18.28 4.28
N ALA A 225 -0.31 -17.72 5.39
CA ALA A 225 -0.55 -18.23 6.74
C ALA A 225 -0.91 -17.08 7.71
N ILE A 226 -1.70 -17.43 8.75
CA ILE A 226 -2.03 -16.50 9.83
C ILE A 226 -0.75 -16.03 10.52
N GLY A 227 -0.68 -14.73 10.84
CA GLY A 227 0.47 -14.11 11.48
C GLY A 227 1.55 -13.59 10.52
N GLN A 228 1.44 -13.85 9.21
CA GLN A 228 2.37 -13.26 8.24
C GLN A 228 2.25 -11.74 8.21
N THR A 229 3.38 -11.06 8.04
CA THR A 229 3.45 -9.61 7.92
C THR A 229 2.83 -9.12 6.62
N VAL A 230 2.00 -8.09 6.73
CA VAL A 230 1.40 -7.40 5.58
C VAL A 230 1.81 -5.95 5.59
N LYS A 231 2.40 -5.49 4.50
CA LYS A 231 2.74 -4.08 4.26
C LYS A 231 1.66 -3.46 3.38
N VAL A 232 1.17 -2.30 3.81
CA VAL A 232 0.10 -1.55 3.13
C VAL A 232 0.64 -0.20 2.71
N VAL A 233 0.37 0.21 1.47
CA VAL A 233 0.80 1.50 0.93
C VAL A 233 -0.38 2.18 0.26
N SER A 234 -0.71 3.38 0.73
CA SER A 234 -1.77 4.19 0.11
C SER A 234 -1.35 4.72 -1.26
N GLN A 235 -2.35 5.06 -2.09
CA GLN A 235 -2.11 5.67 -3.41
C GLN A 235 -1.99 7.20 -3.36
N GLY A 236 -2.01 7.80 -2.17
CA GLY A 236 -1.88 9.24 -1.98
C GLY A 236 -0.46 9.76 -2.23
N ASN A 237 -0.32 11.07 -2.28
CA ASN A 237 0.98 11.74 -2.38
C ASN A 237 1.09 12.77 -1.25
N PRO A 238 1.96 12.59 -0.24
CA PRO A 238 2.86 11.44 -0.06
C PRO A 238 2.12 10.12 0.28
N PRO A 239 2.69 8.96 -0.07
CA PRO A 239 2.08 7.68 0.27
C PRO A 239 2.18 7.40 1.76
N VAL A 240 1.08 6.96 2.36
CA VAL A 240 1.04 6.51 3.76
C VAL A 240 1.30 5.01 3.80
N GLN A 241 2.19 4.59 4.68
CA GLN A 241 2.54 3.19 4.88
C GLN A 241 1.95 2.69 6.20
N GLY A 242 1.48 1.45 6.18
CA GLY A 242 1.04 0.71 7.36
C GLY A 242 1.64 -0.70 7.35
N GLU A 243 1.82 -1.26 8.52
CA GLU A 243 2.28 -2.63 8.69
C GLU A 243 1.37 -3.34 9.69
N GLY A 244 1.02 -4.57 9.37
CA GLY A 244 0.14 -5.39 10.19
C GLY A 244 0.38 -6.86 9.95
N SER A 245 -0.56 -7.69 10.36
CA SER A 245 -0.47 -9.15 10.23
C SER A 245 -1.77 -9.76 9.72
N VAL A 246 -1.65 -10.89 9.02
CA VAL A 246 -2.79 -11.71 8.61
C VAL A 246 -3.50 -12.26 9.84
N VAL A 247 -4.79 -11.95 9.98
CA VAL A 247 -5.63 -12.38 11.11
C VAL A 247 -6.70 -13.39 10.70
N PHE A 248 -7.06 -13.40 9.41
CA PHE A 248 -8.09 -14.30 8.91
C PHE A 248 -7.80 -14.74 7.48
N ILE A 249 -8.05 -16.02 7.22
CA ILE A 249 -7.99 -16.63 5.90
C ILE A 249 -9.33 -17.35 5.68
N SER A 250 -10.00 -17.05 4.57
CA SER A 250 -11.29 -17.69 4.23
C SER A 250 -11.11 -19.20 4.05
N PRO A 251 -12.00 -20.02 4.62
CA PRO A 251 -11.95 -21.48 4.44
C PRO A 251 -12.47 -21.94 3.06
N TYR A 252 -12.92 -21.03 2.21
CA TYR A 252 -13.48 -21.30 0.88
C TYR A 252 -13.01 -20.30 -0.15
N PHE A 253 -13.04 -20.71 -1.42
CA PHE A 253 -12.73 -19.86 -2.57
C PHE A 253 -14.01 -19.29 -3.19
N GLY A 254 -13.97 -18.03 -3.60
CA GLY A 254 -14.86 -17.45 -4.62
C GLY A 254 -16.31 -17.19 -4.27
N THR A 255 -16.74 -17.13 -3.00
CA THR A 255 -18.13 -16.84 -2.67
C THR A 255 -18.30 -15.93 -1.46
N SER A 256 -17.67 -14.80 -1.47
CA SER A 256 -18.20 -13.65 -0.74
C SER A 256 -19.19 -12.94 -1.68
N SER A 257 -20.35 -12.53 -1.18
CA SER A 257 -21.35 -11.77 -1.93
C SER A 257 -20.82 -10.48 -2.59
N ASN A 258 -19.57 -10.13 -2.33
CA ASN A 258 -18.84 -9.00 -2.89
C ASN A 258 -17.58 -9.39 -3.66
N SER A 259 -17.24 -10.69 -3.81
CA SER A 259 -16.07 -11.13 -4.58
C SER A 259 -16.42 -11.17 -6.06
N SER A 260 -15.77 -10.30 -6.83
CA SER A 260 -15.95 -10.21 -8.28
C SER A 260 -15.09 -11.22 -9.05
N ALA A 261 -14.12 -11.89 -8.39
CA ALA A 261 -13.17 -12.77 -9.05
C ALA A 261 -13.40 -14.24 -8.65
N PRO A 262 -13.71 -15.13 -9.62
CA PRO A 262 -13.76 -16.56 -9.35
C PRO A 262 -12.37 -17.08 -8.98
N ASN A 263 -12.33 -18.10 -8.09
CA ASN A 263 -11.11 -18.79 -7.71
C ASN A 263 -10.09 -17.92 -6.93
N THR A 264 -10.59 -16.95 -6.13
CA THR A 264 -9.79 -16.19 -5.17
C THR A 264 -10.17 -16.55 -3.74
N MET A 265 -9.23 -16.41 -2.82
CA MET A 265 -9.42 -16.60 -1.37
C MET A 265 -9.36 -15.23 -0.68
N LEU A 266 -10.32 -14.93 0.18
CA LEU A 266 -10.33 -13.71 0.97
C LEU A 266 -9.36 -13.85 2.15
N VAL A 267 -8.44 -12.91 2.26
CA VAL A 267 -7.50 -12.78 3.38
C VAL A 267 -7.69 -11.43 4.04
N LYS A 268 -7.81 -11.40 5.37
CA LYS A 268 -7.84 -10.16 6.14
C LYS A 268 -6.56 -10.01 6.93
N ALA A 269 -5.98 -8.83 6.86
CA ALA A 269 -4.89 -8.44 7.74
C ALA A 269 -5.26 -7.19 8.52
N GLU A 270 -4.93 -7.16 9.79
CA GLU A 270 -5.19 -6.04 10.69
C GLU A 270 -3.92 -5.23 10.91
N PHE A 271 -4.07 -3.91 10.94
CA PHE A 271 -2.97 -3.00 11.24
C PHE A 271 -3.47 -1.74 11.96
N PRO A 272 -2.64 -1.16 12.85
CA PRO A 272 -2.94 0.08 13.53
C PRO A 272 -2.79 1.29 12.59
N ASN A 273 -3.74 2.21 12.64
CA ASN A 273 -3.71 3.46 11.89
C ASN A 273 -3.25 4.62 12.78
N LEU A 274 -1.98 4.59 13.17
CA LEU A 274 -1.40 5.52 14.15
C LEU A 274 -1.49 7.00 13.72
N THR A 275 -1.45 7.26 12.42
CA THR A 275 -1.52 8.63 11.88
C THR A 275 -2.95 9.13 11.65
N GLY A 276 -3.95 8.24 11.68
CA GLY A 276 -5.34 8.57 11.35
C GLY A 276 -5.60 8.97 9.89
N GLN A 277 -4.58 8.86 9.02
CA GLN A 277 -4.66 9.31 7.62
C GLN A 277 -5.34 8.31 6.70
N LEU A 278 -5.34 7.03 7.06
CA LEU A 278 -6.03 5.99 6.31
C LEU A 278 -7.50 5.94 6.72
N LYS A 279 -8.39 5.72 5.75
CA LYS A 279 -9.84 5.72 5.98
C LYS A 279 -10.49 4.46 5.44
N THR A 280 -11.54 4.02 6.09
CA THR A 280 -12.45 2.98 5.59
C THR A 280 -12.92 3.32 4.18
N GLY A 281 -12.99 2.30 3.31
CA GLY A 281 -13.38 2.43 1.90
C GLY A 281 -12.25 2.85 0.97
N GLN A 282 -11.06 3.15 1.48
CA GLN A 282 -9.90 3.52 0.66
C GLN A 282 -9.25 2.28 0.04
N PHE A 283 -8.87 2.37 -1.25
CA PHE A 283 -8.06 1.37 -1.90
C PHE A 283 -6.58 1.60 -1.65
N VAL A 284 -5.86 0.53 -1.36
CA VAL A 284 -4.43 0.51 -1.07
C VAL A 284 -3.74 -0.65 -1.80
N LYS A 285 -2.42 -0.55 -1.94
CA LYS A 285 -1.59 -1.69 -2.35
C LYS A 285 -1.15 -2.43 -1.10
N SER A 286 -1.48 -3.70 -1.03
CA SER A 286 -1.09 -4.58 0.07
C SER A 286 -0.12 -5.64 -0.43
N ALA A 287 0.86 -5.99 0.40
CA ALA A 287 1.85 -7.01 0.11
C ALA A 287 1.98 -7.95 1.32
N ILE A 288 1.59 -9.21 1.16
CA ILE A 288 1.78 -10.26 2.17
C ILE A 288 3.21 -10.79 2.02
N ILE A 289 4.01 -10.72 3.06
CA ILE A 289 5.36 -11.26 3.08
C ILE A 289 5.28 -12.76 3.36
N THR A 290 5.57 -13.60 2.35
CA THR A 290 5.46 -15.05 2.47
C THR A 290 6.71 -15.72 3.05
N GLY A 291 7.79 -14.94 3.23
CA GLY A 291 9.01 -15.44 3.83
C GLY A 291 10.16 -14.47 3.74
N SER A 292 11.33 -14.93 4.17
CA SER A 292 12.61 -14.21 4.04
C SER A 292 13.63 -15.18 3.47
N LYS A 293 14.22 -14.84 2.33
CA LYS A 293 15.20 -15.68 1.64
C LYS A 293 16.49 -14.92 1.43
N GLN A 294 17.59 -15.45 1.95
CA GLN A 294 18.91 -14.94 1.67
C GLN A 294 19.44 -15.57 0.38
N THR A 295 19.71 -14.75 -0.62
CA THR A 295 20.25 -15.19 -1.91
C THR A 295 21.14 -14.13 -2.53
N LEU A 296 21.92 -14.52 -3.57
CA LEU A 296 22.76 -13.59 -4.28
C LEU A 296 21.95 -12.47 -4.92
N ALA A 297 22.43 -11.26 -4.82
CA ALA A 297 21.81 -10.06 -5.34
C ALA A 297 22.63 -9.44 -6.49
N VAL A 298 21.97 -9.08 -7.56
CA VAL A 298 22.55 -8.32 -8.66
C VAL A 298 21.85 -6.97 -8.79
N PRO A 299 22.59 -5.85 -8.86
CA PRO A 299 21.99 -4.51 -9.02
C PRO A 299 21.26 -4.43 -10.37
N VAL A 300 20.12 -3.74 -10.40
CA VAL A 300 19.32 -3.54 -11.62
C VAL A 300 20.15 -2.94 -12.77
N GLN A 301 21.11 -2.06 -12.45
CA GLN A 301 21.99 -1.40 -13.43
C GLN A 301 22.94 -2.38 -14.17
N ALA A 302 23.22 -3.54 -13.60
CA ALA A 302 24.08 -4.55 -14.20
C ALA A 302 23.32 -5.47 -15.17
N VAL A 303 22.00 -5.48 -15.10
CA VAL A 303 21.15 -6.39 -15.86
C VAL A 303 20.77 -5.78 -17.22
N MET A 304 20.99 -6.51 -18.27
CA MET A 304 20.59 -6.17 -19.64
C MET A 304 19.60 -7.21 -20.15
N MET A 305 18.60 -6.77 -20.89
CA MET A 305 17.62 -7.65 -21.55
C MET A 305 17.92 -7.72 -23.03
N GLN A 306 18.01 -8.92 -23.58
CA GLN A 306 18.13 -9.16 -25.02
C GLN A 306 17.20 -10.29 -25.41
N ALA A 307 16.25 -10.02 -26.30
CA ALA A 307 15.24 -10.99 -26.73
C ALA A 307 14.59 -11.72 -25.52
N GLU A 308 14.11 -10.95 -24.53
CA GLU A 308 13.48 -11.43 -23.28
C GLU A 308 14.37 -12.27 -22.35
N GLN A 309 15.67 -12.41 -22.69
CA GLN A 309 16.63 -13.12 -21.85
C GLN A 309 17.46 -12.12 -21.05
N PRO A 310 17.48 -12.19 -19.72
CA PRO A 310 18.37 -11.38 -18.90
C PRO A 310 19.80 -11.92 -18.95
N PHE A 311 20.74 -10.98 -19.04
CA PHE A 311 22.17 -11.29 -18.96
C PHE A 311 22.92 -10.16 -18.24
N VAL A 312 24.11 -10.48 -17.78
CA VAL A 312 25.05 -9.54 -17.17
C VAL A 312 26.42 -9.66 -17.82
N TYR A 313 27.20 -8.59 -17.73
CA TYR A 313 28.60 -8.62 -18.11
C TYR A 313 29.46 -8.91 -16.89
N LYS A 314 29.92 -10.17 -16.75
CA LYS A 314 30.80 -10.62 -15.69
C LYS A 314 32.25 -10.29 -16.05
N LEU A 315 33.00 -9.75 -15.10
CA LEU A 315 34.43 -9.46 -15.25
C LEU A 315 35.24 -10.68 -14.81
N ILE A 316 36.08 -11.14 -15.71
CA ILE A 316 37.03 -12.21 -15.43
C ILE A 316 38.42 -11.77 -15.87
N PRO A 317 39.52 -12.23 -15.24
CA PRO A 317 40.88 -11.95 -15.69
C PRO A 317 41.12 -12.64 -17.04
N LEU A 318 41.92 -11.99 -17.89
CA LEU A 318 42.26 -12.49 -19.22
C LEU A 318 42.82 -13.91 -19.17
N SER A 319 43.65 -14.23 -18.20
CA SER A 319 44.20 -15.56 -17.98
C SER A 319 43.15 -16.67 -17.93
N ARG A 320 42.00 -16.40 -17.31
CA ARG A 320 40.89 -17.36 -17.20
C ARG A 320 40.00 -17.37 -18.46
N ALA A 321 39.93 -16.24 -19.19
CA ALA A 321 39.10 -16.10 -20.38
C ALA A 321 39.76 -16.64 -21.66
N LEU A 322 41.10 -16.58 -21.76
CA LEU A 322 41.88 -16.93 -22.91
C LEU A 322 41.59 -18.32 -23.51
N PRO A 323 41.50 -19.41 -22.72
CA PRO A 323 41.22 -20.73 -23.27
C PRO A 323 39.87 -20.78 -24.01
N GLY A 324 38.81 -20.18 -23.44
CA GLY A 324 37.48 -20.12 -24.02
C GLY A 324 37.42 -19.22 -25.27
N ILE A 325 38.13 -18.09 -25.26
CA ILE A 325 38.18 -17.16 -26.40
C ILE A 325 38.94 -17.81 -27.58
N LYS A 326 40.02 -18.56 -27.33
CA LYS A 326 40.77 -19.29 -28.37
C LYS A 326 39.91 -20.38 -29.02
N ALA A 327 39.13 -21.10 -28.24
CA ALA A 327 38.25 -22.15 -28.69
C ALA A 327 37.00 -21.62 -29.45
N SER A 328 36.67 -20.35 -29.31
CA SER A 328 35.50 -19.74 -29.90
C SER A 328 35.74 -19.40 -31.38
N ALA A 329 34.95 -20.00 -32.32
CA ALA A 329 35.02 -19.71 -33.73
C ALA A 329 34.52 -18.31 -34.11
N ASN A 330 33.75 -17.66 -33.24
CA ASN A 330 33.12 -16.34 -33.48
C ASN A 330 34.02 -15.15 -33.19
N VAL A 331 35.26 -15.35 -32.71
CA VAL A 331 36.21 -14.28 -32.42
C VAL A 331 37.25 -14.19 -33.52
N PRO A 332 37.39 -13.05 -34.24
CA PRO A 332 38.38 -12.87 -35.30
C PRO A 332 39.82 -13.10 -34.80
N GLU A 333 40.65 -13.76 -35.60
CA GLU A 333 42.04 -14.08 -35.26
C GLU A 333 42.87 -12.83 -34.91
N ALA A 334 42.60 -11.68 -35.55
CA ALA A 334 43.23 -10.41 -35.24
C ALA A 334 42.94 -9.96 -33.79
N THR A 335 41.73 -10.21 -33.29
CA THR A 335 41.34 -9.90 -31.92
C THR A 335 42.00 -10.84 -30.91
N LYS A 336 42.12 -12.14 -31.25
CA LYS A 336 42.80 -13.12 -30.39
C LYS A 336 44.27 -12.72 -30.18
N LYS A 337 44.99 -12.39 -31.28
CA LYS A 337 46.40 -11.92 -31.24
C LYS A 337 46.57 -10.62 -30.48
N THR A 338 45.60 -9.73 -30.52
CA THR A 338 45.61 -8.45 -29.74
C THR A 338 45.43 -8.72 -28.26
N LEU A 339 44.55 -9.62 -27.86
CA LEU A 339 44.33 -9.99 -26.48
C LEU A 339 45.52 -10.70 -25.86
N GLU A 340 46.26 -11.50 -26.60
CA GLU A 340 47.48 -12.20 -26.15
C GLU A 340 48.60 -11.23 -25.74
N LYS A 341 48.62 -10.01 -26.28
CA LYS A 341 49.63 -8.99 -25.97
C LYS A 341 49.31 -8.21 -24.69
N LEU A 342 48.09 -8.39 -24.10
CA LEU A 342 47.72 -7.70 -22.88
C LEU A 342 48.19 -8.46 -21.63
N PRO A 343 48.38 -7.74 -20.51
CA PRO A 343 48.73 -8.39 -19.24
C PRO A 343 47.68 -9.45 -18.84
N PRO A 344 48.07 -10.61 -18.29
CA PRO A 344 47.17 -11.68 -17.92
C PRO A 344 46.14 -11.30 -16.86
N ALA A 345 46.40 -10.25 -16.09
CA ALA A 345 45.48 -9.68 -15.09
C ALA A 345 44.42 -8.71 -15.66
N THR A 346 44.51 -8.39 -17.01
CA THR A 346 43.56 -7.45 -17.63
C THR A 346 42.14 -7.96 -17.50
N PRO A 347 41.18 -7.19 -16.96
CA PRO A 347 39.80 -7.61 -16.83
C PRO A 347 39.11 -7.61 -18.20
N ILE A 348 38.42 -8.71 -18.50
CA ILE A 348 37.62 -8.91 -19.70
C ILE A 348 36.17 -9.10 -19.26
N VAL A 349 35.26 -8.52 -20.03
CA VAL A 349 33.81 -8.73 -19.81
C VAL A 349 33.34 -9.94 -20.60
N MET A 350 32.58 -10.81 -19.93
CA MET A 350 31.94 -11.97 -20.53
C MET A 350 30.44 -11.88 -20.32
N GLN A 351 29.68 -11.96 -21.42
CA GLN A 351 28.25 -12.02 -21.37
C GLN A 351 27.80 -13.33 -20.72
N THR A 352 27.08 -13.25 -19.60
CA THR A 352 26.64 -14.41 -18.84
C THR A 352 25.11 -14.35 -18.73
N LYS A 353 24.42 -15.41 -19.20
CA LYS A 353 22.97 -15.54 -19.00
C LYS A 353 22.69 -15.78 -17.54
N VAL A 354 21.63 -15.14 -17.04
CA VAL A 354 21.21 -15.25 -15.64
C VAL A 354 19.71 -15.56 -15.58
N LYS A 355 19.30 -16.29 -14.54
CA LYS A 355 17.89 -16.39 -14.15
C LYS A 355 17.69 -15.54 -12.93
N LEU A 356 16.72 -14.64 -12.98
CA LEU A 356 16.47 -13.64 -11.94
C LEU A 356 15.04 -13.81 -11.42
N GLY A 357 14.84 -13.45 -10.15
CA GLY A 357 13.51 -13.31 -9.56
C GLY A 357 12.96 -11.89 -9.71
N GLN A 358 11.93 -11.56 -8.95
CA GLN A 358 11.31 -10.23 -8.96
C GLN A 358 12.24 -9.16 -8.38
N LEU A 359 12.22 -7.98 -8.98
CA LEU A 359 13.00 -6.83 -8.53
C LEU A 359 12.52 -6.37 -7.13
N GLN A 360 13.45 -6.24 -6.20
CA GLN A 360 13.22 -5.70 -4.87
C GLN A 360 14.37 -4.74 -4.49
N ASN A 361 14.05 -3.56 -3.99
CA ASN A 361 15.03 -2.57 -3.50
C ASN A 361 16.19 -2.30 -4.47
N ASN A 362 15.92 -2.19 -5.78
CA ASN A 362 16.91 -2.03 -6.87
C ASN A 362 17.87 -3.21 -7.07
N PHE A 363 17.56 -4.38 -6.52
CA PHE A 363 18.30 -5.62 -6.73
C PHE A 363 17.39 -6.73 -7.23
N TYR A 364 17.94 -7.59 -8.08
CA TYR A 364 17.31 -8.84 -8.48
C TYR A 364 17.91 -10.00 -7.70
N PRO A 365 17.08 -10.88 -7.10
CA PRO A 365 17.58 -12.17 -6.58
C PRO A 365 18.04 -13.06 -7.72
N VAL A 366 19.25 -13.59 -7.61
CA VAL A 366 19.85 -14.47 -8.61
C VAL A 366 19.44 -15.91 -8.31
N GLN A 367 18.73 -16.54 -9.26
CA GLN A 367 18.38 -17.95 -9.19
C GLN A 367 19.48 -18.86 -9.76
N SER A 368 20.14 -18.41 -10.85
CA SER A 368 21.29 -19.11 -11.45
C SER A 368 22.11 -18.19 -12.36
N GLY A 369 23.37 -18.60 -12.65
CA GLY A 369 24.26 -17.93 -13.59
C GLY A 369 25.37 -17.08 -12.97
N LEU A 370 25.33 -16.78 -11.67
CA LEU A 370 26.36 -16.03 -10.93
C LEU A 370 26.75 -16.75 -9.65
N ASN A 371 27.99 -16.50 -9.22
CA ASN A 371 28.53 -16.99 -7.95
C ASN A 371 28.83 -15.83 -7.00
N ARG A 372 28.96 -16.14 -5.72
CA ARG A 372 29.39 -15.18 -4.70
C ARG A 372 30.78 -14.61 -5.09
N ALA A 373 30.98 -13.33 -4.85
CA ALA A 373 32.17 -12.57 -5.20
C ALA A 373 32.44 -12.37 -6.71
N ASP A 374 31.54 -12.79 -7.60
CA ASP A 374 31.62 -12.39 -9.01
C ASP A 374 31.51 -10.87 -9.13
N ARG A 375 32.24 -10.28 -10.06
CA ARG A 375 32.19 -8.85 -10.35
C ARG A 375 31.44 -8.64 -11.65
N VAL A 376 30.45 -7.75 -11.64
CA VAL A 376 29.64 -7.40 -12.81
C VAL A 376 29.74 -5.92 -13.13
N ALA A 377 29.69 -5.58 -14.41
CA ALA A 377 29.70 -4.19 -14.87
C ALA A 377 28.35 -3.54 -14.60
N VAL A 378 28.34 -2.32 -14.04
CA VAL A 378 27.14 -1.53 -13.72
C VAL A 378 27.05 -0.23 -14.52
N SER A 379 28.09 0.12 -15.27
CA SER A 379 28.08 1.30 -16.14
C SER A 379 28.49 0.95 -17.56
N ASN A 380 28.08 1.78 -18.54
CA ASN A 380 28.39 1.62 -19.96
C ASN A 380 28.03 0.25 -20.56
N THR A 381 27.09 -0.46 -19.94
CA THR A 381 26.72 -1.83 -20.29
C THR A 381 26.25 -1.97 -21.75
N SER A 382 25.62 -0.94 -22.32
CA SER A 382 25.16 -0.91 -23.71
C SER A 382 26.30 -0.92 -24.76
N GLN A 383 27.51 -0.50 -24.36
CA GLN A 383 28.68 -0.44 -25.23
C GLN A 383 29.57 -1.69 -25.11
N LEU A 384 29.27 -2.55 -24.12
CA LEU A 384 30.07 -3.74 -23.86
C LEU A 384 29.72 -4.85 -24.84
N ARG A 385 30.76 -5.62 -25.20
CA ARG A 385 30.62 -6.85 -25.97
C ARG A 385 31.42 -7.96 -25.31
N SER A 386 30.94 -9.18 -25.40
CA SER A 386 31.65 -10.32 -24.83
C SER A 386 33.06 -10.45 -25.39
N GLY A 387 34.05 -10.64 -24.52
CA GLY A 387 35.46 -10.68 -24.86
C GLY A 387 36.20 -9.33 -24.95
N MET A 388 35.51 -8.22 -24.63
CA MET A 388 36.10 -6.88 -24.67
C MET A 388 36.93 -6.61 -23.41
N PRO A 389 38.22 -6.11 -23.55
CA PRO A 389 39.00 -5.67 -22.43
C PRO A 389 38.49 -4.32 -21.93
N VAL A 390 38.42 -4.17 -20.57
CA VAL A 390 37.91 -2.96 -19.92
C VAL A 390 38.85 -2.50 -18.84
N LYS A 391 38.77 -1.21 -18.50
CA LYS A 391 39.41 -0.63 -17.33
C LYS A 391 38.38 -0.48 -16.23
N VAL A 392 38.70 -0.98 -15.04
CA VAL A 392 37.80 -0.82 -13.87
C VAL A 392 38.03 0.56 -13.27
N ALA A 393 36.95 1.34 -13.16
CA ALA A 393 37.00 2.60 -12.41
C ALA A 393 37.23 2.33 -10.92
N PRO A 394 37.95 3.19 -10.19
CA PRO A 394 38.06 3.09 -8.74
C PRO A 394 36.61 3.17 -8.16
N ALA A 395 36.31 2.35 -7.14
CA ALA A 395 35.01 2.31 -6.52
C ALA A 395 34.68 3.71 -5.93
N SER A 396 33.66 4.37 -6.45
CA SER A 396 33.11 5.57 -5.84
C SER A 396 32.45 5.17 -4.51
N SER A 397 32.75 5.89 -3.44
CA SER A 397 32.31 5.62 -2.06
C SER A 397 30.79 5.69 -1.81
N SER A 398 29.99 5.94 -2.84
CA SER A 398 28.52 6.09 -2.74
C SER A 398 27.71 4.78 -2.92
N GLN A 399 28.36 3.63 -3.14
CA GLN A 399 27.66 2.33 -3.23
C GLN A 399 28.09 1.40 -2.10
N ARG A 400 27.91 1.85 -0.85
CA ARG A 400 28.02 0.96 0.31
C ARG A 400 26.64 0.39 0.65
N SER A 401 26.65 -0.95 0.70
CA SER A 401 25.85 -1.88 1.50
C SER A 401 24.35 -1.99 1.21
N ALA A 402 23.97 -3.24 0.89
CA ALA A 402 22.64 -3.78 1.20
C ALA A 402 22.29 -3.45 2.66
N PRO A 403 21.02 -3.16 2.98
CA PRO A 403 20.62 -2.80 4.33
C PRO A 403 20.91 -3.95 5.30
N THR A 404 21.83 -3.70 6.20
CA THR A 404 22.08 -4.57 7.35
C THR A 404 20.96 -4.33 8.35
N THR A 405 20.17 -5.33 8.62
CA THR A 405 19.10 -5.35 9.61
C THR A 405 19.69 -5.02 11.00
N THR A 406 19.39 -3.84 11.52
CA THR A 406 19.67 -3.48 12.90
C THR A 406 18.75 -4.29 13.80
N LYS A 407 19.27 -5.29 14.49
CA LYS A 407 18.58 -5.96 15.58
C LYS A 407 18.35 -4.94 16.69
N THR A 408 17.12 -4.51 16.86
CA THR A 408 16.69 -3.75 18.04
C THR A 408 16.69 -4.72 19.23
N THR A 409 17.69 -4.63 20.06
CA THR A 409 17.75 -5.32 21.35
C THR A 409 16.79 -4.60 22.29
N THR A 410 15.66 -5.22 22.58
CA THR A 410 14.73 -4.78 23.63
C THR A 410 15.39 -5.08 24.97
N THR A 411 15.91 -4.08 25.62
CA THR A 411 16.31 -4.15 27.04
C THR A 411 15.04 -4.12 27.87
N LYS A 412 14.82 -5.18 28.62
CA LYS A 412 13.85 -5.26 29.71
C LYS A 412 14.41 -4.45 30.87
N ASP A 413 13.67 -3.48 31.33
CA ASP A 413 13.61 -3.01 32.70
C ASP A 413 12.15 -2.87 33.11
#